data_21e2953eff0a50f2a88fcab58e9e4d0f
#
_entry.id   21e2953eff0a50f2a88fcab58e9e4d0f
#
_cell.length_a   1.000
_cell.length_b   1.000
_cell.length_c   1.000
_cell.angle_alpha   90.00
_cell.angle_beta   90.00
_cell.angle_gamma   90.00
#
_symmetry.space_group_name_H-M   'P 1'
#
loop_
_entity.id
_entity.type
_entity.pdbx_description
1 polymer ?
#
loop_
_entity_poly.entity_id
_entity_poly.type
_entity_poly.pdbx_seq_one_letter_code
_entity_poly.pdbx_strand_id
1 'polypeptide(L)'
;MKANEFFNEMRRTARAWDKTSDFPYTSGAMKALYAWESSIGYGENELEMNDFNWQRDIHDFIETLRKAGIKTFVVTNSGTSLLENLHAYAAEGCTMTGLCTITRHDRWSDETTEVQGIRFKVN
;
A
#
# COMPACT_ATOMS: atom_id res chain seq x y z
N MET A 1 17.47 -1.05 0.96
CA MET A 1 16.73 -2.16 0.33
C MET A 1 15.64 -1.59 -0.57
N LYS A 2 15.54 -2.09 -1.78
CA LYS A 2 14.49 -1.66 -2.70
C LYS A 2 13.15 -2.31 -2.31
N ALA A 3 12.04 -1.61 -2.62
CA ALA A 3 10.71 -2.07 -2.26
C ALA A 3 10.41 -3.48 -2.82
N ASN A 4 10.80 -3.75 -4.06
CA ASN A 4 10.58 -5.08 -4.65
C ASN A 4 11.29 -6.18 -3.87
N GLU A 5 12.52 -5.95 -3.41
CA GLU A 5 13.25 -6.91 -2.59
C GLU A 5 12.56 -7.13 -1.25
N PHE A 6 12.15 -6.04 -0.61
CA PHE A 6 11.47 -6.08 0.68
C PHE A 6 10.18 -6.89 0.61
N PHE A 7 9.30 -6.56 -0.33
CA PHE A 7 8.00 -7.23 -0.44
C PHE A 7 8.10 -8.66 -0.97
N ASN A 8 9.07 -8.96 -1.84
CA ASN A 8 9.31 -10.32 -2.27
C ASN A 8 9.76 -11.20 -1.10
N GLU A 9 10.63 -10.68 -0.24
CA GLU A 9 11.06 -11.39 0.97
C GLU A 9 9.90 -11.60 1.94
N MET A 10 9.10 -10.55 2.15
CA MET A 10 7.91 -10.63 3.00
C MET A 10 6.94 -11.69 2.50
N ARG A 11 6.70 -11.74 1.18
CA ARG A 11 5.81 -12.73 0.57
C ARG A 11 6.35 -14.14 0.78
N ARG A 12 7.66 -14.36 0.59
CA ARG A 12 8.27 -15.68 0.82
C ARG A 12 8.08 -16.12 2.26
N THR A 13 8.33 -15.22 3.21
CA THR A 13 8.20 -15.53 4.63
C THR A 13 6.75 -15.88 4.98
N ALA A 14 5.78 -15.10 4.46
CA ALA A 14 4.37 -15.37 4.71
C ALA A 14 3.94 -16.72 4.14
N ARG A 15 4.38 -17.06 2.94
CA ARG A 15 4.03 -18.33 2.28
C ARG A 15 4.70 -19.54 2.93
N ALA A 16 5.86 -19.35 3.56
CA ALA A 16 6.57 -20.42 4.23
C ALA A 16 6.03 -20.72 5.64
N TRP A 17 5.06 -19.93 6.12
CA TRP A 17 4.48 -20.12 7.44
C TRP A 17 3.76 -21.47 7.52
N ASP A 18 4.15 -22.29 8.50
CA ASP A 18 3.68 -23.67 8.66
C ASP A 18 2.60 -23.85 9.72
N LYS A 19 2.12 -22.74 10.30
CA LYS A 19 1.08 -22.70 11.33
C LYS A 19 1.49 -23.31 12.69
N THR A 20 2.77 -23.57 12.89
CA THR A 20 3.28 -24.07 14.18
C THR A 20 3.69 -22.94 15.13
N SER A 21 3.73 -21.71 14.64
CA SER A 21 4.06 -20.51 15.40
C SER A 21 3.11 -19.38 15.03
N ASP A 22 3.25 -18.24 15.69
CA ASP A 22 2.45 -17.07 15.35
C ASP A 22 2.79 -16.60 13.92
N PHE A 23 1.79 -16.12 13.21
CA PHE A 23 2.01 -15.55 11.89
C PHE A 23 2.96 -14.35 12.02
N PRO A 24 3.99 -14.24 11.17
CA PRO A 24 5.06 -13.26 11.38
C PRO A 24 4.68 -11.80 11.12
N TYR A 25 3.53 -11.53 10.53
CA TYR A 25 3.14 -10.17 10.16
C TYR A 25 1.77 -9.79 10.71
N THR A 26 1.60 -8.50 11.03
CA THR A 26 0.31 -7.93 11.42
C THR A 26 -0.59 -7.76 10.21
N SER A 27 -1.89 -7.58 10.43
CA SER A 27 -2.84 -7.33 9.34
C SER A 27 -2.53 -6.04 8.58
N GLY A 28 -2.05 -5.01 9.28
CA GLY A 28 -1.64 -3.75 8.64
C GLY A 28 -0.45 -3.94 7.71
N ALA A 29 0.55 -4.73 8.14
CA ALA A 29 1.69 -5.06 7.29
C ALA A 29 1.25 -5.85 6.06
N MET A 30 0.33 -6.79 6.21
CA MET A 30 -0.20 -7.56 5.08
C MET A 30 -0.99 -6.69 4.11
N LYS A 31 -1.68 -5.65 4.59
CA LYS A 31 -2.34 -4.67 3.70
C LYS A 31 -1.32 -3.98 2.79
N ALA A 32 -0.15 -3.64 3.32
CA ALA A 32 0.92 -3.05 2.52
C ALA A 32 1.41 -4.02 1.43
N LEU A 33 1.61 -5.29 1.80
CA LEU A 33 2.01 -6.32 0.83
C LEU A 33 0.99 -6.46 -0.29
N TYR A 34 -0.29 -6.55 0.06
CA TYR A 34 -1.36 -6.69 -0.94
C TYR A 34 -1.47 -5.47 -1.85
N ALA A 35 -1.33 -4.26 -1.27
CA ALA A 35 -1.32 -3.03 -2.06
C ALA A 35 -0.16 -3.03 -3.06
N TRP A 36 1.03 -3.44 -2.61
CA TRP A 36 2.19 -3.53 -3.50
C TRP A 36 1.96 -4.56 -4.61
N GLU A 37 1.43 -5.73 -4.27
CA GLU A 37 1.19 -6.80 -5.24
C GLU A 37 0.18 -6.39 -6.33
N SER A 38 -0.80 -5.56 -5.98
CA SER A 38 -1.80 -5.08 -6.95
C SER A 38 -1.37 -3.82 -7.69
N SER A 39 -0.25 -3.21 -7.31
CA SER A 39 0.27 -1.99 -7.96
C SER A 39 1.20 -2.35 -9.10
N ILE A 40 0.63 -2.49 -10.30
CA ILE A 40 1.39 -2.87 -11.47
C ILE A 40 1.75 -1.62 -12.26
N GLY A 41 3.04 -1.43 -12.51
CA GLY A 41 3.52 -0.34 -13.37
C GLY A 41 3.83 0.97 -12.66
N TYR A 42 3.78 1.01 -11.33
CA TYR A 42 4.06 2.24 -10.57
C TYR A 42 5.53 2.42 -10.17
N GLY A 43 6.36 1.43 -10.46
CA GLY A 43 7.76 1.46 -10.06
C GLY A 43 7.96 1.09 -8.61
N GLU A 44 9.17 1.36 -8.10
CA GLU A 44 9.57 0.87 -6.77
C GLU A 44 9.28 1.85 -5.63
N ASN A 45 8.93 3.09 -5.93
CA ASN A 45 8.81 4.14 -4.91
C ASN A 45 7.38 4.53 -4.59
N GLU A 46 6.42 4.05 -5.36
CA GLU A 46 5.01 4.40 -5.20
C GLU A 46 4.12 3.17 -5.33
N LEU A 47 3.04 3.13 -4.57
CA LEU A 47 2.01 2.11 -4.76
C LEU A 47 0.62 2.74 -4.74
N GLU A 48 -0.34 1.99 -5.27
CA GLU A 48 -1.74 2.39 -5.23
C GLU A 48 -2.44 1.67 -4.08
N MET A 49 -3.17 2.43 -3.26
CA MET A 49 -4.02 1.88 -2.21
C MET A 49 -5.48 2.04 -2.63
N ASN A 50 -6.03 1.01 -3.29
CA ASN A 50 -7.40 1.03 -3.77
C ASN A 50 -8.39 0.33 -2.83
N ASP A 51 -7.93 -0.08 -1.64
CA ASP A 51 -8.75 -0.69 -0.62
C ASP A 51 -8.75 0.21 0.62
N PHE A 52 -9.72 0.00 1.51
CA PHE A 52 -9.74 0.73 2.77
C PHE A 52 -8.82 0.05 3.80
N ASN A 53 -8.41 0.83 4.80
CA ASN A 53 -7.72 0.30 5.97
C ASN A 53 -8.60 0.40 7.20
N TRP A 54 -8.62 -0.66 8.01
CA TRP A 54 -9.18 -0.57 9.35
C TRP A 54 -8.31 0.37 10.19
N GLN A 55 -8.94 1.12 11.09
CA GLN A 55 -8.24 2.06 11.95
C GLN A 55 -7.05 1.40 12.67
N ARG A 56 -7.24 0.18 13.16
CA ARG A 56 -6.20 -0.58 13.87
C ARG A 56 -5.01 -0.98 13.01
N ASP A 57 -5.16 -0.97 11.69
CA ASP A 57 -4.12 -1.44 10.75
C ASP A 57 -3.27 -0.30 10.19
N ILE A 58 -3.71 0.95 10.35
CA ILE A 58 -3.09 2.10 9.69
C ILE A 58 -1.63 2.29 10.11
N HIS A 59 -1.35 2.21 11.41
CA HIS A 59 0.01 2.41 11.90
C HIS A 59 0.98 1.41 11.27
N ASP A 60 0.65 0.13 11.33
CA ASP A 60 1.52 -0.93 10.79
C ASP A 60 1.62 -0.88 9.26
N PHE A 61 0.54 -0.47 8.59
CA PHE A 61 0.56 -0.24 7.15
C PHE A 61 1.61 0.82 6.80
N ILE A 62 1.57 1.98 7.44
CA ILE A 62 2.51 3.07 7.17
C ILE A 62 3.94 2.69 7.56
N GLU A 63 4.11 2.03 8.72
CA GLU A 63 5.45 1.57 9.12
C GLU A 63 6.05 0.59 8.11
N THR A 64 5.24 -0.29 7.55
CA THR A 64 5.70 -1.24 6.54
C THR A 64 6.12 -0.51 5.26
N LEU A 65 5.37 0.51 4.83
CA LEU A 65 5.77 1.34 3.69
C LEU A 65 7.12 2.01 3.93
N ARG A 66 7.34 2.54 5.14
CA ARG A 66 8.62 3.17 5.50
C ARG A 66 9.77 2.17 5.41
N LYS A 67 9.60 0.98 5.98
CA LYS A 67 10.62 -0.07 5.96
C LYS A 67 10.93 -0.53 4.54
N ALA A 68 9.93 -0.57 3.68
CA ALA A 68 10.08 -0.96 2.29
C ALA A 68 10.71 0.12 1.41
N GLY A 69 10.80 1.35 1.90
CA GLY A 69 11.33 2.47 1.12
C GLY A 69 10.33 3.08 0.15
N ILE A 70 9.03 2.83 0.35
CA ILE A 70 7.98 3.49 -0.43
C ILE A 70 7.94 4.97 -0.06
N LYS A 71 8.02 5.84 -1.06
CA LYS A 71 8.06 7.29 -0.86
C LYS A 71 6.68 7.92 -0.90
N THR A 72 5.80 7.41 -1.76
CA THR A 72 4.45 7.94 -1.94
C THR A 72 3.47 6.79 -2.13
N PHE A 73 2.21 7.05 -1.81
CA PHE A 73 1.12 6.14 -2.18
C PHE A 73 -0.09 6.95 -2.61
N VAL A 74 -0.89 6.38 -3.49
CA VAL A 74 -2.07 7.06 -4.04
C VAL A 74 -3.31 6.31 -3.58
N VAL A 75 -4.19 7.03 -2.89
CA VAL A 75 -5.45 6.47 -2.39
C VAL A 75 -6.51 6.64 -3.47
N THR A 76 -6.99 5.54 -4.01
CA THR A 76 -7.96 5.53 -5.10
C THR A 76 -9.30 4.91 -4.72
N ASN A 77 -9.41 4.34 -3.52
CA ASN A 77 -10.68 3.79 -3.08
C ASN A 77 -11.71 4.90 -2.85
N SER A 78 -12.97 4.60 -3.12
CA SER A 78 -14.07 5.56 -2.98
C SER A 78 -15.14 5.06 -2.01
N GLY A 79 -14.77 4.17 -1.13
CA GLY A 79 -15.71 3.51 -0.23
C GLY A 79 -16.04 4.30 1.02
N THR A 80 -16.78 3.64 1.89
CA THR A 80 -17.37 4.21 3.10
C THR A 80 -16.35 4.79 4.08
N SER A 81 -15.16 4.20 4.17
CA SER A 81 -14.14 4.60 5.16
C SER A 81 -13.12 5.59 4.61
N LEU A 82 -13.38 6.19 3.45
CA LEU A 82 -12.37 7.04 2.81
C LEU A 82 -11.94 8.21 3.68
N LEU A 83 -12.89 8.97 4.25
CA LEU A 83 -12.56 10.15 5.05
C LEU A 83 -11.75 9.77 6.30
N GLU A 84 -12.15 8.71 6.99
CA GLU A 84 -11.43 8.22 8.16
C GLU A 84 -10.01 7.78 7.79
N ASN A 85 -9.85 7.13 6.64
CA ASN A 85 -8.54 6.69 6.17
C ASN A 85 -7.63 7.88 5.85
N LEU A 86 -8.14 8.88 5.12
CA LEU A 86 -7.36 10.08 4.80
C LEU A 86 -6.89 10.79 6.06
N HIS A 87 -7.77 10.93 7.04
CA HIS A 87 -7.44 11.54 8.32
C HIS A 87 -6.35 10.72 9.06
N ALA A 88 -6.51 9.40 9.09
CA ALA A 88 -5.58 8.52 9.79
C ALA A 88 -4.18 8.50 9.14
N TYR A 89 -4.11 8.55 7.81
CA TYR A 89 -2.81 8.64 7.14
C TYR A 89 -2.08 9.92 7.52
N ALA A 90 -2.80 11.04 7.57
CA ALA A 90 -2.23 12.31 8.00
C ALA A 90 -1.78 12.25 9.48
N ALA A 91 -2.57 11.62 10.34
CA ALA A 91 -2.24 11.46 11.75
C ALA A 91 -0.98 10.61 11.97
N GLU A 92 -0.67 9.70 11.05
CA GLU A 92 0.56 8.90 11.09
C GLU A 92 1.78 9.64 10.51
N GLY A 93 1.64 10.90 10.18
CA GLY A 93 2.73 11.73 9.71
C GLY A 93 2.88 11.79 8.20
N CYS A 94 1.96 11.20 7.44
CA CYS A 94 1.99 11.32 5.99
C CYS A 94 1.46 12.68 5.54
N THR A 95 2.01 13.20 4.46
CA THR A 95 1.59 14.51 3.93
C THR A 95 0.75 14.32 2.68
N MET A 96 -0.49 14.82 2.70
CA MET A 96 -1.34 14.85 1.53
C MET A 96 -0.78 15.88 0.55
N THR A 97 -0.46 15.44 -0.67
CA THR A 97 0.07 16.34 -1.70
C THR A 97 -0.98 16.78 -2.72
N GLY A 98 -2.14 16.12 -2.73
CA GLY A 98 -3.29 16.58 -3.52
C GLY A 98 -3.84 15.53 -4.46
N LEU A 99 -4.78 15.95 -5.26
CA LEU A 99 -5.39 15.11 -6.30
C LEU A 99 -4.38 14.84 -7.41
N CYS A 100 -4.42 13.63 -7.94
CA CYS A 100 -3.57 13.23 -9.05
C CYS A 100 -4.29 12.21 -9.92
N THR A 101 -3.75 11.98 -11.10
CA THR A 101 -4.23 10.93 -12.01
C THR A 101 -3.09 9.96 -12.22
N ILE A 102 -3.37 8.68 -12.04
CA ILE A 102 -2.39 7.62 -12.26
C ILE A 102 -2.88 6.69 -13.35
N THR A 103 -1.95 5.98 -13.97
CA THR A 103 -2.26 4.98 -14.99
C THR A 103 -2.22 3.61 -14.34
N ARG A 104 -3.37 2.96 -14.28
CA ARG A 104 -3.48 1.59 -13.76
C ARG A 104 -3.34 0.61 -14.91
N HIS A 105 -2.42 -0.35 -14.78
CA HIS A 105 -2.19 -1.37 -15.79
C HIS A 105 -3.01 -2.61 -15.49
N ASP A 106 -3.65 -3.17 -16.52
CA ASP A 106 -4.34 -4.44 -16.38
C ASP A 106 -3.30 -5.56 -16.26
N ARG A 107 -3.53 -6.47 -15.31
CA ARG A 107 -2.63 -7.60 -15.07
C ARG A 107 -2.64 -8.61 -16.22
N TRP A 108 -3.75 -8.70 -16.95
CA TRP A 108 -3.99 -9.76 -17.92
C TRP A 108 -4.02 -9.30 -19.37
N SER A 109 -3.87 -8.00 -19.62
CA SER A 109 -3.90 -7.42 -20.97
C SER A 109 -2.95 -6.23 -21.04
N ASP A 110 -2.79 -5.64 -22.23
CA ASP A 110 -2.01 -4.41 -22.40
C ASP A 110 -2.84 -3.14 -22.14
N GLU A 111 -4.08 -3.30 -21.70
CA GLU A 111 -4.96 -2.17 -21.46
C GLU A 111 -4.54 -1.39 -20.22
N THR A 112 -4.77 -0.08 -20.29
CA THR A 112 -4.52 0.82 -19.15
C THR A 112 -5.78 1.62 -18.86
N THR A 113 -5.92 2.05 -17.60
CA THR A 113 -7.05 2.86 -17.16
C THR A 113 -6.51 4.05 -16.37
N GLU A 114 -6.98 5.26 -16.70
CA GLU A 114 -6.66 6.44 -15.93
C GLU A 114 -7.54 6.48 -14.68
N VAL A 115 -6.92 6.64 -13.52
CA VAL A 115 -7.63 6.65 -12.24
C VAL A 115 -7.24 7.89 -11.46
N GLN A 116 -8.24 8.59 -10.92
CA GLN A 116 -8.00 9.75 -10.07
C GLN A 116 -7.88 9.29 -8.61
N GLY A 117 -6.93 9.87 -7.89
CA GLY A 117 -6.73 9.57 -6.48
C GLY A 117 -6.10 10.72 -5.73
N ILE A 118 -5.81 10.48 -4.46
CA ILE A 118 -5.14 11.44 -3.60
C ILE A 118 -3.77 10.90 -3.25
N ARG A 119 -2.72 11.65 -3.55
CA ARG A 119 -1.36 11.23 -3.27
C ARG A 119 -0.94 11.68 -1.88
N PHE A 120 -0.29 10.77 -1.16
CA PHE A 120 0.35 11.02 0.12
C PHE A 120 1.85 10.76 0.00
N LYS A 121 2.62 11.64 0.64
CA LYS A 121 4.05 11.40 0.86
C LYS A 121 4.23 10.70 2.19
N VAL A 122 5.01 9.64 2.21
CA VAL A 122 5.40 8.91 3.42
C VAL A 122 6.61 9.62 4.01
N ASN A 123 6.48 10.14 5.21
CA ASN A 123 7.57 10.85 5.88
C ASN A 123 8.38 9.97 6.81
#